data_863ecb04b112d31a38bfbda3c195bafa
#
_entry.id   863ecb04b112d31a38bfbda3c195bafa
#
_cell.length_a   1.000
_cell.length_b   1.000
_cell.length_c   1.000
_cell.angle_alpha   90.00
_cell.angle_beta   90.00
_cell.angle_gamma   90.00
#
_symmetry.space_group_name_H-M   'P 1'
#
loop_
_entity.id
_entity.type
_entity.pdbx_description
1 polymer ?
#
loop_
_entity_poly.entity_id
_entity_poly.type
_entity_poly.pdbx_seq_one_letter_code
_entity_poly.pdbx_strand_id
1 'polypeptide(L)'
;DISGVLELFVRGLSGRPLKLESGDDPYTDTSTLHLPARLARLPERGQNFRLYKAMAAHQWAQAYYGSFRDSLNDALQQYPDPERALRLFHALETIRLDARLARDLTGLHREMGELRAALNEHLYPPAWEAKIERLRSAEASVQDTLALLAELYAGELPAPVCYQGTMHPERVAAAVAARIAREKDEFRTALLQMLGAKDGDYQESAAQDLLGRFN
;
A
#
# COMPACT_ATOMS: atom_id res chain seq x y z
N ASP A 1 -23.97 8.05 6.33
CA ASP A 1 -22.72 7.54 6.89
C ASP A 1 -21.72 7.28 5.75
N ILE A 2 -20.64 8.05 5.73
CA ILE A 2 -19.60 7.96 4.68
C ILE A 2 -18.81 6.65 4.83
N SER A 3 -18.59 6.17 6.05
CA SER A 3 -17.80 4.96 6.33
C SER A 3 -18.38 3.73 5.64
N GLY A 4 -19.68 3.48 5.77
CA GLY A 4 -20.32 2.31 5.15
C GLY A 4 -20.21 2.31 3.61
N VAL A 5 -20.26 3.49 2.98
CA VAL A 5 -20.12 3.60 1.52
C VAL A 5 -18.66 3.35 1.12
N LEU A 6 -17.69 3.85 1.90
CA LEU A 6 -16.26 3.60 1.66
C LEU A 6 -15.89 2.13 1.90
N GLU A 7 -16.45 1.49 2.91
CA GLU A 7 -16.26 0.05 3.13
C GLU A 7 -16.74 -0.79 1.95
N LEU A 8 -17.93 -0.49 1.41
CA LEU A 8 -18.43 -1.15 0.22
C LEU A 8 -17.56 -0.89 -1.01
N PHE A 9 -17.09 0.34 -1.17
CA PHE A 9 -16.18 0.70 -2.25
C PHE A 9 -14.85 -0.08 -2.16
N VAL A 10 -14.21 -0.08 -0.99
CA VAL A 10 -12.96 -0.79 -0.75
C VAL A 10 -13.13 -2.30 -0.91
N ARG A 11 -14.26 -2.86 -0.44
CA ARG A 11 -14.59 -4.27 -0.65
C ARG A 11 -14.74 -4.61 -2.14
N GLY A 12 -15.35 -3.73 -2.90
CA GLY A 12 -15.47 -3.87 -4.37
C GLY A 12 -14.11 -3.86 -5.07
N LEU A 13 -13.15 -3.04 -4.59
CA LEU A 13 -11.79 -2.99 -5.13
C LEU A 13 -10.97 -4.24 -4.78
N SER A 14 -11.05 -4.68 -3.53
CA SER A 14 -10.13 -5.68 -3.00
C SER A 14 -10.58 -7.13 -3.21
N GLY A 15 -11.87 -7.35 -3.46
CA GLY A 15 -12.47 -8.71 -3.45
C GLY A 15 -12.42 -9.41 -2.07
N ARG A 16 -11.85 -8.76 -1.06
CA ARG A 16 -11.74 -9.25 0.32
C ARG A 16 -12.08 -8.12 1.30
N PRO A 17 -12.53 -8.44 2.53
CA PRO A 17 -12.77 -7.42 3.54
C PRO A 17 -11.43 -6.81 3.96
N LEU A 18 -11.18 -5.56 3.58
CA LEU A 18 -10.17 -4.70 4.18
C LEU A 18 -10.85 -3.86 5.26
N LYS A 19 -10.21 -3.75 6.41
CA LYS A 19 -10.69 -2.90 7.49
C LYS A 19 -10.48 -1.44 7.11
N LEU A 20 -11.43 -0.59 7.52
CA LEU A 20 -11.33 0.86 7.48
C LEU A 20 -11.27 1.37 8.91
N GLU A 21 -10.24 2.09 9.24
CA GLU A 21 -10.05 2.70 10.56
C GLU A 21 -9.75 4.20 10.42
N SER A 22 -10.11 4.96 11.45
CA SER A 22 -9.75 6.37 11.52
C SER A 22 -8.29 6.51 11.93
N GLY A 23 -7.54 7.39 11.25
CA GLY A 23 -6.18 7.76 11.57
C GLY A 23 -5.99 9.26 11.39
N ASP A 24 -4.84 9.78 11.78
CA ASP A 24 -4.48 11.18 11.57
C ASP A 24 -4.11 11.42 10.10
N ASP A 25 -3.34 10.51 9.52
CA ASP A 25 -2.92 10.53 8.12
C ASP A 25 -3.44 9.29 7.36
N PRO A 26 -3.70 9.41 6.04
CA PRO A 26 -4.02 8.26 5.22
C PRO A 26 -2.79 7.35 5.08
N TYR A 27 -2.90 6.07 5.47
CA TYR A 27 -1.89 5.05 5.24
C TYR A 27 -2.51 3.65 5.25
N THR A 28 -1.74 2.64 4.86
CA THR A 28 -2.12 1.24 4.98
C THR A 28 -1.01 0.42 5.63
N ASP A 29 -1.40 -0.60 6.40
CA ASP A 29 -0.55 -1.70 6.83
C ASP A 29 -0.76 -2.97 5.99
N THR A 30 -1.46 -2.87 4.86
CA THR A 30 -1.91 -3.94 3.96
C THR A 30 -3.11 -4.77 4.44
N SER A 31 -3.48 -4.68 5.69
CA SER A 31 -4.66 -5.35 6.29
C SER A 31 -5.77 -4.35 6.62
N THR A 32 -5.37 -3.12 6.91
CA THR A 32 -6.24 -2.01 7.29
C THR A 32 -5.88 -0.77 6.46
N LEU A 33 -6.90 -0.02 6.06
CA LEU A 33 -6.75 1.32 5.50
C LEU A 33 -7.09 2.33 6.59
N HIS A 34 -6.15 3.21 6.91
CA HIS A 34 -6.34 4.30 7.84
C HIS A 34 -6.64 5.57 7.07
N LEU A 35 -7.72 6.25 7.43
CA LEU A 35 -8.17 7.48 6.77
C LEU A 35 -8.48 8.55 7.82
N PRO A 36 -8.32 9.85 7.52
CA PRO A 36 -8.63 10.92 8.46
C PRO A 36 -10.11 10.89 8.85
N ALA A 37 -10.39 11.03 10.15
CA ALA A 37 -11.76 11.04 10.67
C ALA A 37 -12.61 12.18 10.08
N ARG A 38 -11.95 13.29 9.72
CA ARG A 38 -12.59 14.46 9.10
C ARG A 38 -11.75 14.95 7.93
N LEU A 39 -12.42 15.28 6.83
CA LEU A 39 -11.80 15.83 5.64
C LEU A 39 -12.64 16.99 5.13
N ALA A 40 -12.03 18.18 5.12
CA ALA A 40 -12.62 19.43 4.62
C ALA A 40 -11.57 20.22 3.84
N ARG A 41 -10.87 19.56 2.90
CA ARG A 41 -9.80 20.17 2.10
C ARG A 41 -10.33 20.93 0.90
N LEU A 42 -11.53 20.57 0.44
CA LEU A 42 -12.20 21.16 -0.71
C LEU A 42 -13.53 21.81 -0.26
N PRO A 43 -14.02 22.84 -0.98
CA PRO A 43 -15.23 23.58 -0.58
C PRO A 43 -16.49 22.70 -0.53
N GLU A 44 -16.61 21.75 -1.46
CA GLU A 44 -17.80 20.94 -1.62
C GLU A 44 -17.70 19.60 -0.91
N ARG A 45 -18.78 19.18 -0.25
CA ARG A 45 -18.86 17.87 0.40
C ARG A 45 -18.65 16.71 -0.58
N GLY A 46 -19.18 16.84 -1.80
CA GLY A 46 -19.00 15.82 -2.85
C GLY A 46 -17.55 15.66 -3.29
N GLN A 47 -16.80 16.75 -3.37
CA GLN A 47 -15.36 16.74 -3.68
C GLN A 47 -14.55 16.10 -2.54
N ASN A 48 -14.87 16.40 -1.29
CA ASN A 48 -14.22 15.76 -0.14
C ASN A 48 -14.54 14.26 -0.08
N PHE A 49 -15.73 13.83 -0.48
CA PHE A 49 -16.05 12.40 -0.59
C PHE A 49 -15.24 11.71 -1.70
N ARG A 50 -15.08 12.37 -2.87
CA ARG A 50 -14.18 11.86 -3.94
C ARG A 50 -12.74 11.78 -3.45
N LEU A 51 -12.28 12.72 -2.64
CA LEU A 51 -10.95 12.69 -2.05
C LEU A 51 -10.79 11.51 -1.08
N TYR A 52 -11.79 11.18 -0.24
CA TYR A 52 -11.78 9.94 0.55
C TYR A 52 -11.66 8.69 -0.31
N LYS A 53 -12.42 8.61 -1.41
CA LYS A 53 -12.31 7.48 -2.35
C LYS A 53 -10.91 7.38 -2.96
N ALA A 54 -10.35 8.51 -3.37
CA ALA A 54 -9.00 8.58 -3.95
C ALA A 54 -7.93 8.13 -2.94
N MET A 55 -8.01 8.59 -1.68
CA MET A 55 -7.13 8.14 -0.60
C MET A 55 -7.24 6.62 -0.39
N ALA A 56 -8.47 6.11 -0.25
CA ALA A 56 -8.70 4.68 -0.04
C ALA A 56 -8.17 3.84 -1.20
N ALA A 57 -8.40 4.28 -2.43
CA ALA A 57 -7.92 3.58 -3.63
C ALA A 57 -6.40 3.61 -3.75
N HIS A 58 -5.76 4.73 -3.44
CA HIS A 58 -4.30 4.83 -3.45
C HIS A 58 -3.66 3.91 -2.40
N GLN A 59 -4.19 3.88 -1.17
CA GLN A 59 -3.71 2.99 -0.12
C GLN A 59 -3.94 1.51 -0.48
N TRP A 60 -5.10 1.17 -1.07
CA TRP A 60 -5.36 -0.16 -1.59
C TRP A 60 -4.38 -0.53 -2.71
N ALA A 61 -4.10 0.39 -3.63
CA ALA A 61 -3.19 0.17 -4.75
C ALA A 61 -1.76 -0.14 -4.29
N GLN A 62 -1.27 0.49 -3.22
CA GLN A 62 0.03 0.17 -2.62
C GLN A 62 0.12 -1.30 -2.22
N ALA A 63 -0.92 -1.84 -1.56
CA ALA A 63 -0.96 -3.24 -1.18
C ALA A 63 -1.18 -4.17 -2.38
N TYR A 64 -2.10 -3.82 -3.26
CA TYR A 64 -2.51 -4.67 -4.39
C TYR A 64 -1.41 -4.80 -5.46
N TYR A 65 -0.78 -3.69 -5.84
CA TYR A 65 0.30 -3.66 -6.83
C TYR A 65 1.69 -3.84 -6.24
N GLY A 66 1.78 -4.19 -4.95
CA GLY A 66 2.99 -4.69 -4.32
C GLY A 66 4.07 -3.66 -4.03
N SER A 67 3.70 -2.45 -3.60
CA SER A 67 4.65 -1.39 -3.22
C SER A 67 5.58 -1.77 -2.05
N PHE A 68 5.16 -2.71 -1.21
CA PHE A 68 5.90 -3.15 -0.02
C PHE A 68 6.63 -4.50 -0.21
N ARG A 69 6.81 -4.93 -1.45
CA ARG A 69 7.57 -6.15 -1.75
C ARG A 69 9.08 -5.88 -1.66
N ASP A 70 9.84 -6.96 -1.64
CA ASP A 70 11.29 -6.96 -1.83
C ASP A 70 12.08 -6.13 -0.79
N SER A 71 11.75 -6.28 0.50
CA SER A 71 12.51 -5.67 1.60
C SER A 71 12.71 -4.16 1.42
N LEU A 72 11.62 -3.43 1.14
CA LEU A 72 11.66 -1.99 0.95
C LEU A 72 12.45 -1.27 2.05
N ASN A 73 12.28 -1.67 3.32
CA ASN A 73 13.04 -1.11 4.44
C ASN A 73 14.54 -1.22 4.24
N ASP A 74 15.04 -2.39 3.84
CA ASP A 74 16.47 -2.63 3.65
C ASP A 74 17.02 -1.78 2.50
N ALA A 75 16.24 -1.65 1.42
CA ALA A 75 16.61 -0.80 0.29
C ALA A 75 16.71 0.68 0.68
N LEU A 76 15.79 1.17 1.51
CA LEU A 76 15.78 2.57 1.96
C LEU A 76 16.90 2.85 2.97
N GLN A 77 17.27 1.90 3.82
CA GLN A 77 18.36 2.05 4.80
C GLN A 77 19.75 2.19 4.15
N GLN A 78 19.88 1.93 2.85
CA GLN A 78 21.14 2.13 2.11
C GLN A 78 21.42 3.60 1.78
N TYR A 79 20.43 4.48 1.94
CA TYR A 79 20.57 5.91 1.66
C TYR A 79 21.05 6.68 2.89
N PRO A 80 21.81 7.77 2.72
CA PRO A 80 22.28 8.62 3.82
C PRO A 80 21.14 9.22 4.66
N ASP A 81 20.00 9.48 4.05
CA ASP A 81 18.76 9.93 4.70
C ASP A 81 17.60 9.00 4.26
N PRO A 82 17.30 7.95 5.05
CA PRO A 82 16.23 7.01 4.75
C PRO A 82 14.83 7.64 4.70
N GLU A 83 14.59 8.70 5.48
CA GLU A 83 13.28 9.40 5.45
C GLU A 83 13.10 10.15 4.13
N ARG A 84 14.14 10.81 3.65
CA ARG A 84 14.15 11.43 2.34
C ARG A 84 13.96 10.38 1.24
N ALA A 85 14.66 9.26 1.34
CA ALA A 85 14.55 8.16 0.39
C ALA A 85 13.11 7.61 0.36
N LEU A 86 12.47 7.43 1.53
CA LEU A 86 11.07 6.99 1.62
C LEU A 86 10.11 7.99 0.98
N ARG A 87 10.28 9.29 1.24
CA ARG A 87 9.42 10.32 0.64
C ARG A 87 9.56 10.37 -0.89
N LEU A 88 10.79 10.27 -1.39
CA LEU A 88 11.03 10.25 -2.83
C LEU A 88 10.52 8.95 -3.47
N PHE A 89 10.76 7.81 -2.82
CA PHE A 89 10.19 6.53 -3.24
C PHE A 89 8.65 6.62 -3.34
N HIS A 90 8.01 7.17 -2.32
CA HIS A 90 6.55 7.31 -2.29
C HIS A 90 6.04 8.19 -3.45
N ALA A 91 6.72 9.29 -3.75
CA ALA A 91 6.36 10.16 -4.87
C ALA A 91 6.47 9.41 -6.22
N LEU A 92 7.57 8.67 -6.44
CA LEU A 92 7.78 7.86 -7.65
C LEU A 92 6.78 6.71 -7.74
N GLU A 93 6.55 6.03 -6.63
CA GLU A 93 5.59 4.93 -6.53
C GLU A 93 4.17 5.42 -6.81
N THR A 94 3.82 6.63 -6.37
CA THR A 94 2.52 7.25 -6.70
C THR A 94 2.33 7.39 -8.20
N ILE A 95 3.38 7.71 -8.97
CA ILE A 95 3.31 7.77 -10.44
C ILE A 95 3.02 6.39 -11.04
N ARG A 96 3.72 5.35 -10.56
CA ARG A 96 3.50 3.97 -11.01
C ARG A 96 2.08 3.50 -10.71
N LEU A 97 1.61 3.75 -9.48
CA LEU A 97 0.26 3.39 -9.05
C LEU A 97 -0.82 4.16 -9.80
N ASP A 98 -0.62 5.46 -10.05
CA ASP A 98 -1.52 6.30 -10.85
C ASP A 98 -1.69 5.74 -12.26
N ALA A 99 -0.59 5.29 -12.90
CA ALA A 99 -0.62 4.65 -14.20
C ALA A 99 -1.33 3.27 -14.19
N ARG A 100 -1.25 2.50 -13.10
CA ARG A 100 -2.04 1.27 -12.89
C ARG A 100 -3.53 1.59 -12.76
N LEU A 101 -3.87 2.55 -11.90
CA LEU A 101 -5.25 2.99 -11.70
C LEU A 101 -5.87 3.57 -12.97
N ALA A 102 -5.08 4.24 -13.81
CA ALA A 102 -5.54 4.74 -15.11
C ALA A 102 -6.05 3.62 -16.03
N ARG A 103 -5.42 2.45 -15.99
CA ARG A 103 -5.80 1.28 -16.79
C ARG A 103 -6.98 0.52 -16.19
N ASP A 104 -6.90 0.24 -14.90
CA ASP A 104 -7.81 -0.69 -14.24
C ASP A 104 -9.08 0.01 -13.73
N LEU A 105 -8.98 1.30 -13.38
CA LEU A 105 -10.05 2.09 -12.78
C LEU A 105 -10.14 3.50 -13.40
N THR A 106 -10.30 3.56 -14.72
CA THR A 106 -10.26 4.80 -15.52
C THR A 106 -11.15 5.92 -14.97
N GLY A 107 -12.36 5.59 -14.51
CA GLY A 107 -13.28 6.57 -13.92
C GLY A 107 -12.75 7.20 -12.65
N LEU A 108 -12.17 6.39 -11.76
CA LEU A 108 -11.55 6.86 -10.53
C LEU A 108 -10.30 7.70 -10.81
N HIS A 109 -9.45 7.24 -11.73
CA HIS A 109 -8.25 7.98 -12.13
C HIS A 109 -8.58 9.37 -12.66
N ARG A 110 -9.67 9.51 -13.45
CA ARG A 110 -10.15 10.82 -13.89
C ARG A 110 -10.55 11.70 -12.71
N GLU A 111 -11.32 11.17 -11.73
CA GLU A 111 -11.68 11.90 -10.50
C GLU A 111 -10.43 12.35 -9.72
N MET A 112 -9.39 11.51 -9.65
CA MET A 112 -8.10 11.84 -9.02
C MET A 112 -7.39 12.99 -9.74
N GLY A 113 -7.41 13.00 -11.07
CA GLY A 113 -6.91 14.11 -11.88
C GLY A 113 -7.65 15.42 -11.63
N GLU A 114 -8.99 15.38 -11.57
CA GLU A 114 -9.82 16.54 -11.23
C GLU A 114 -9.51 17.10 -9.83
N LEU A 115 -9.27 16.22 -8.85
CA LEU A 115 -8.88 16.64 -7.48
C LEU A 115 -7.53 17.35 -7.47
N ARG A 116 -6.52 16.81 -8.16
CA ARG A 116 -5.21 17.46 -8.30
C ARG A 116 -5.34 18.84 -8.96
N ALA A 117 -6.10 18.90 -10.05
CA ALA A 117 -6.33 20.16 -10.76
C ALA A 117 -7.02 21.22 -9.87
N ALA A 118 -8.04 20.81 -9.09
CA ALA A 118 -8.75 21.71 -8.17
C ALA A 118 -7.85 22.26 -7.06
N LEU A 119 -6.79 21.54 -6.69
CA LEU A 119 -5.81 21.91 -5.68
C LEU A 119 -4.51 22.47 -6.25
N ASN A 120 -4.42 22.62 -7.59
CA ASN A 120 -3.21 23.02 -8.30
C ASN A 120 -1.98 22.17 -7.96
N GLU A 121 -2.19 20.84 -7.85
CA GLU A 121 -1.16 19.86 -7.52
C GLU A 121 -0.68 19.14 -8.78
N HIS A 122 0.62 18.91 -8.85
CA HIS A 122 1.27 18.14 -9.91
C HIS A 122 1.75 16.79 -9.39
N LEU A 123 1.54 15.75 -10.16
CA LEU A 123 1.93 14.38 -9.77
C LEU A 123 3.46 14.23 -9.70
N TYR A 124 4.19 14.99 -10.50
CA TYR A 124 5.65 15.01 -10.57
C TYR A 124 6.13 16.33 -11.18
N PRO A 125 7.41 16.71 -10.91
CA PRO A 125 8.02 17.87 -11.56
C PRO A 125 8.16 17.67 -13.08
N PRO A 126 7.99 18.69 -13.93
CA PRO A 126 8.12 18.57 -15.39
C PRO A 126 9.46 17.99 -15.84
N ALA A 127 10.54 18.22 -15.08
CA ALA A 127 11.87 17.70 -15.36
C ALA A 127 11.97 16.16 -15.31
N TRP A 128 10.97 15.48 -14.74
CA TRP A 128 10.93 14.02 -14.64
C TRP A 128 10.24 13.35 -15.82
N GLU A 129 9.57 14.09 -16.71
CA GLU A 129 8.73 13.56 -17.78
C GLU A 129 9.42 12.42 -18.57
N ALA A 130 10.64 12.65 -19.04
CA ALA A 130 11.38 11.63 -19.81
C ALA A 130 11.86 10.44 -18.96
N LYS A 131 12.01 10.61 -17.64
CA LYS A 131 12.54 9.58 -16.73
C LYS A 131 11.46 8.62 -16.22
N ILE A 132 10.25 9.12 -16.06
CA ILE A 132 9.14 8.36 -15.47
C ILE A 132 8.40 7.46 -16.48
N GLU A 133 8.76 7.51 -17.77
CA GLU A 133 8.07 6.74 -18.81
C GLU A 133 8.05 5.23 -18.47
N ARG A 134 9.15 4.72 -17.90
CA ARG A 134 9.23 3.34 -17.44
C ARG A 134 8.19 3.00 -16.37
N LEU A 135 7.91 3.93 -15.44
CA LEU A 135 6.90 3.73 -14.36
C LEU A 135 5.48 3.68 -14.90
N ARG A 136 5.26 4.24 -16.09
CA ARG A 136 3.96 4.23 -16.76
C ARG A 136 3.69 2.95 -17.54
N SER A 137 4.69 2.09 -17.73
CA SER A 137 4.52 0.81 -18.42
C SER A 137 3.56 -0.13 -17.67
N ALA A 138 2.91 -1.02 -18.41
CA ALA A 138 2.05 -2.06 -17.82
C ALA A 138 2.86 -3.10 -17.03
N GLU A 139 4.12 -3.30 -17.36
CA GLU A 139 5.05 -4.22 -16.73
C GLU A 139 5.80 -3.61 -15.55
N ALA A 140 5.67 -2.28 -15.33
CA ALA A 140 6.39 -1.58 -14.28
C ALA A 140 6.17 -2.21 -12.90
N SER A 141 7.24 -2.43 -12.16
CA SER A 141 7.27 -3.04 -10.83
C SER A 141 7.84 -2.06 -9.79
N VAL A 142 7.82 -2.45 -8.54
CA VAL A 142 8.47 -1.70 -7.46
C VAL A 142 9.99 -1.60 -7.69
N GLN A 143 10.62 -2.55 -8.38
CA GLN A 143 12.04 -2.49 -8.72
C GLN A 143 12.36 -1.34 -9.68
N ASP A 144 11.44 -1.02 -10.58
CA ASP A 144 11.59 0.12 -11.47
C ASP A 144 11.51 1.44 -10.70
N THR A 145 10.66 1.49 -9.68
CA THR A 145 10.58 2.63 -8.75
C THR A 145 11.88 2.78 -7.95
N LEU A 146 12.42 1.68 -7.41
CA LEU A 146 13.70 1.69 -6.66
C LEU A 146 14.89 2.08 -7.54
N ALA A 147 14.93 1.61 -8.79
CA ALA A 147 15.97 2.00 -9.73
C ALA A 147 15.93 3.51 -10.00
N LEU A 148 14.74 4.06 -10.23
CA LEU A 148 14.59 5.50 -10.48
C LEU A 148 14.83 6.34 -9.22
N LEU A 149 14.53 5.81 -8.03
CA LEU A 149 14.88 6.43 -6.76
C LEU A 149 16.41 6.69 -6.69
N ALA A 150 17.22 5.70 -7.05
CA ALA A 150 18.69 5.85 -7.04
C ALA A 150 19.15 6.97 -7.98
N GLU A 151 18.55 7.11 -9.15
CA GLU A 151 18.89 8.15 -10.12
C GLU A 151 18.47 9.56 -9.65
N LEU A 152 17.37 9.68 -8.94
CA LEU A 152 16.75 10.96 -8.57
C LEU A 152 17.03 11.38 -7.13
N TYR A 153 17.71 10.56 -6.33
CA TYR A 153 17.90 10.79 -4.89
C TYR A 153 18.49 12.15 -4.55
N ALA A 154 19.47 12.61 -5.34
CA ALA A 154 20.11 13.92 -5.13
C ALA A 154 19.27 15.12 -5.65
N GLY A 155 18.15 14.84 -6.34
CA GLY A 155 17.33 15.86 -6.99
C GLY A 155 16.30 16.50 -6.07
N GLU A 156 15.31 17.14 -6.68
CA GLU A 156 14.18 17.77 -5.98
C GLU A 156 13.26 16.70 -5.39
N LEU A 157 12.74 16.97 -4.17
CA LEU A 157 11.67 16.19 -3.56
C LEU A 157 10.34 16.89 -3.83
N PRO A 158 9.44 16.29 -4.62
CA PRO A 158 8.16 16.91 -4.92
C PRO A 158 7.23 16.89 -3.70
N ALA A 159 6.30 17.85 -3.66
CA ALA A 159 5.23 17.86 -2.68
C ALA A 159 4.29 16.66 -2.91
N PRO A 160 3.77 16.04 -1.83
CA PRO A 160 2.80 14.96 -1.97
C PRO A 160 1.47 15.47 -2.52
N VAL A 161 0.82 14.68 -3.37
CA VAL A 161 -0.53 14.97 -3.86
C VAL A 161 -1.59 14.65 -2.81
N CYS A 162 -2.77 15.25 -2.93
CA CYS A 162 -3.82 15.27 -1.92
C CYS A 162 -4.30 13.89 -1.40
N TYR A 163 -4.17 12.84 -2.19
CA TYR A 163 -4.58 11.48 -1.83
C TYR A 163 -3.41 10.55 -1.48
N GLN A 164 -2.17 11.03 -1.57
CA GLN A 164 -0.98 10.18 -1.41
C GLN A 164 -0.86 9.61 0.00
N GLY A 165 -1.07 10.43 1.04
CA GLY A 165 -0.93 10.01 2.43
C GLY A 165 0.54 9.79 2.83
N THR A 166 0.74 8.87 3.76
CA THR A 166 2.06 8.49 4.29
C THR A 166 2.34 7.01 4.05
N MET A 167 3.61 6.64 4.01
CA MET A 167 4.07 5.25 3.95
C MET A 167 4.77 4.86 5.25
N HIS A 168 4.45 3.67 5.75
CA HIS A 168 5.02 3.10 6.98
C HIS A 168 5.48 1.66 6.72
N PRO A 169 6.61 1.45 6.00
CA PRO A 169 7.09 0.11 5.65
C PRO A 169 7.34 -0.78 6.87
N GLU A 170 7.75 -0.19 8.01
CA GLU A 170 7.93 -0.88 9.27
C GLU A 170 6.62 -1.43 9.85
N ARG A 171 5.52 -0.67 9.75
CA ARG A 171 4.18 -1.12 10.18
C ARG A 171 3.66 -2.23 9.28
N VAL A 172 3.91 -2.12 7.97
CA VAL A 172 3.57 -3.16 7.00
C VAL A 172 4.33 -4.45 7.32
N ALA A 173 5.64 -4.36 7.57
CA ALA A 173 6.45 -5.52 7.93
C ALA A 173 5.95 -6.19 9.21
N ALA A 174 5.61 -5.41 10.24
CA ALA A 174 5.05 -5.91 11.49
C ALA A 174 3.68 -6.58 11.28
N ALA A 175 2.77 -5.98 10.51
CA ALA A 175 1.45 -6.53 10.20
C ALA A 175 1.54 -7.83 9.39
N VAL A 176 2.44 -7.89 8.41
CA VAL A 176 2.71 -9.10 7.62
C VAL A 176 3.28 -10.21 8.50
N ALA A 177 4.28 -9.91 9.35
CA ALA A 177 4.85 -10.89 10.28
C ALA A 177 3.80 -11.45 11.24
N ALA A 178 2.95 -10.59 11.82
CA ALA A 178 1.86 -11.00 12.70
C ALA A 178 0.83 -11.89 11.97
N ARG A 179 0.50 -11.57 10.72
CA ARG A 179 -0.39 -12.39 9.90
C ARG A 179 0.21 -13.76 9.62
N ILE A 180 1.47 -13.82 9.20
CA ILE A 180 2.16 -15.09 8.93
C ILE A 180 2.22 -15.95 10.20
N ALA A 181 2.53 -15.36 11.36
CA ALA A 181 2.56 -16.08 12.63
C ALA A 181 1.19 -16.70 12.96
N ARG A 182 0.10 -15.92 12.79
CA ARG A 182 -1.27 -16.41 13.02
C ARG A 182 -1.64 -17.53 12.04
N GLU A 183 -1.38 -17.36 10.75
CA GLU A 183 -1.67 -18.36 9.72
C GLU A 183 -0.91 -19.67 9.98
N LYS A 184 0.36 -19.59 10.42
CA LYS A 184 1.16 -20.76 10.82
C LYS A 184 0.53 -21.48 12.03
N ASP A 185 0.06 -20.74 13.03
CA ASP A 185 -0.56 -21.32 14.23
C ASP A 185 -1.92 -21.96 13.91
N GLU A 186 -2.75 -21.30 13.11
CA GLU A 186 -4.01 -21.85 12.61
C GLU A 186 -3.78 -23.14 11.80
N PHE A 187 -2.79 -23.13 10.91
CA PHE A 187 -2.40 -24.33 10.13
C PHE A 187 -1.91 -25.46 11.03
N ARG A 188 -1.03 -25.16 12.01
CA ARG A 188 -0.56 -26.12 13.00
C ARG A 188 -1.72 -26.75 13.76
N THR A 189 -2.66 -25.92 14.25
CA THR A 189 -3.84 -26.38 14.97
C THR A 189 -4.72 -27.30 14.12
N ALA A 190 -4.99 -26.91 12.88
CA ALA A 190 -5.76 -27.72 11.95
C ALA A 190 -5.07 -29.06 11.64
N LEU A 191 -3.75 -29.06 11.46
CA LEU A 191 -2.97 -30.26 11.22
C LEU A 191 -3.03 -31.24 12.41
N LEU A 192 -2.88 -30.73 13.63
CA LEU A 192 -3.01 -31.55 14.86
C LEU A 192 -4.41 -32.14 15.02
N GLN A 193 -5.47 -31.39 14.69
CA GLN A 193 -6.84 -31.89 14.68
C GLN A 193 -7.04 -33.00 13.64
N MET A 194 -6.50 -32.84 12.43
CA MET A 194 -6.59 -33.86 11.37
C MET A 194 -5.84 -35.15 11.70
N LEU A 195 -4.71 -35.07 12.39
CA LEU A 195 -3.92 -36.22 12.82
C LEU A 195 -4.55 -36.99 13.98
N GLY A 196 -5.72 -36.54 14.48
CA GLY A 196 -6.48 -37.25 15.51
C GLY A 196 -5.75 -37.32 16.85
N ALA A 197 -5.18 -36.20 17.29
CA ALA A 197 -4.35 -36.06 18.48
C ALA A 197 -5.03 -36.57 19.77
N LYS A 198 -5.03 -37.89 20.00
CA LYS A 198 -5.38 -38.53 21.27
C LYS A 198 -4.16 -38.81 22.15
N ASP A 199 -2.93 -38.73 21.61
CA ASP A 199 -1.68 -38.90 22.35
C ASP A 199 -0.73 -37.70 22.05
N GLY A 200 -0.65 -36.77 23.02
CA GLY A 200 -0.13 -35.41 22.80
C GLY A 200 1.36 -35.30 22.43
N ASP A 201 2.25 -36.15 22.93
CA ASP A 201 3.71 -35.91 22.82
C ASP A 201 4.34 -36.38 21.49
N TYR A 202 3.83 -37.45 20.90
CA TYR A 202 4.44 -38.00 19.66
C TYR A 202 4.05 -37.23 18.39
N GLN A 203 2.91 -36.58 18.40
CA GLN A 203 2.38 -35.87 17.23
C GLN A 203 2.84 -34.41 17.16
N GLU A 204 3.16 -33.79 18.30
CA GLU A 204 3.73 -32.44 18.31
C GLU A 204 5.12 -32.41 17.67
N SER A 205 5.93 -33.43 17.90
CA SER A 205 7.25 -33.59 17.26
C SER A 205 7.14 -33.78 15.74
N ALA A 206 6.18 -34.58 15.26
CA ALA A 206 5.96 -34.81 13.83
C ALA A 206 5.41 -33.57 13.11
N ALA A 207 4.56 -32.78 13.78
CA ALA A 207 4.05 -31.52 13.26
C ALA A 207 5.14 -30.43 13.19
N GLN A 208 6.04 -30.39 14.19
CA GLN A 208 7.20 -29.50 14.20
C GLN A 208 8.21 -29.85 13.11
N ASP A 209 8.46 -31.13 12.84
CA ASP A 209 9.34 -31.61 11.76
C ASP A 209 8.78 -31.27 10.37
N LEU A 210 7.46 -31.39 10.17
CA LEU A 210 6.78 -30.98 8.94
C LEU A 210 6.84 -29.44 8.73
N LEU A 211 6.58 -28.66 9.76
CA LEU A 211 6.66 -27.19 9.70
C LEU A 211 8.10 -26.70 9.47
N GLY A 212 9.11 -27.41 9.97
CA GLY A 212 10.52 -27.11 9.74
C GLY A 212 10.99 -27.31 8.30
N ARG A 213 10.26 -28.12 7.50
CA ARG A 213 10.54 -28.35 6.07
C ARG A 213 9.94 -27.28 5.14
N PHE A 214 9.10 -26.40 5.65
CA PHE A 214 8.45 -25.30 4.91
C PHE A 214 9.01 -23.92 5.28
N ASN A 215 10.09 -23.84 6.05
CA ASN A 215 10.92 -22.66 6.27
C ASN A 215 12.15 -22.75 5.38
#